data_720c4441778caf07c94e93dc89301c5e
#
_entry.id   720c4441778caf07c94e93dc89301c5e
#
_cell.length_a   1.000
_cell.length_b   1.000
_cell.length_c   1.000
_cell.angle_alpha   90.00
_cell.angle_beta   90.00
_cell.angle_gamma   90.00
#
_symmetry.space_group_name_H-M   'P 1'
#
loop_
_entity.id
_entity.type
_entity.pdbx_description
1 polymer ?
#
loop_
_entity_poly.entity_id
_entity_poly.type
_entity_poly.pdbx_seq_one_letter_code
_entity_poly.pdbx_strand_id
1 'polypeptide(L)'
;MRNILVTVFTLLVGTSIYAAQEPKSLVGQTHCEKTVELHGFLSRAQLDCNYHYASEELIHEAEKCTKHELGEKYGKEVMRLGMDQFEARKRGDMKGQLCSTVLKEFPNYIKK
;
A
#
# COMPACT_ATOMS: atom_id res chain seq x y z
N MET A 1 -20.76 32.35 25.40
CA MET A 1 -19.83 32.38 24.88
C MET A 1 -18.77 31.46 25.07
N ARG A 2 -18.32 31.17 26.07
CA ARG A 2 -17.37 30.32 26.26
C ARG A 2 -17.61 29.02 25.75
N ASN A 3 -18.70 28.58 25.63
CA ASN A 3 -19.07 27.30 25.23
C ASN A 3 -18.57 27.03 23.89
N ILE A 4 -18.50 27.90 23.10
CA ILE A 4 -18.10 27.77 21.79
C ILE A 4 -16.84 27.06 21.69
N LEU A 5 -15.93 27.30 22.46
CA LEU A 5 -14.70 26.72 22.39
C LEU A 5 -14.75 25.29 22.45
N VAL A 6 -15.47 24.83 23.26
CA VAL A 6 -15.64 23.50 23.45
C VAL A 6 -15.96 22.76 22.27
N THR A 7 -16.90 23.17 21.60
CA THR A 7 -17.37 22.47 20.47
C THR A 7 -16.31 22.28 19.50
N VAL A 8 -15.65 23.26 19.20
CA VAL A 8 -14.67 23.22 18.20
C VAL A 8 -13.70 22.18 18.50
N PHE A 9 -13.29 22.06 19.72
CA PHE A 9 -12.43 21.15 20.08
C PHE A 9 -12.76 19.77 19.76
N THR A 10 -13.93 19.42 19.94
CA THR A 10 -14.37 18.13 19.68
C THR A 10 -14.17 17.73 18.28
N LEU A 11 -14.44 18.55 17.41
CA LEU A 11 -14.32 18.26 16.04
C LEU A 11 -12.97 17.86 15.68
N LEU A 12 -12.04 18.51 16.11
CA LEU A 12 -10.73 18.25 15.79
C LEU A 12 -10.33 16.89 16.15
N VAL A 13 -10.71 16.47 17.22
CA VAL A 13 -10.41 15.20 17.67
C VAL A 13 -10.81 14.14 16.75
N GLY A 14 -11.99 14.16 16.35
CA GLY A 14 -12.52 13.17 15.47
C GLY A 14 -11.74 13.06 14.21
N THR A 15 -11.45 14.16 13.61
CA THR A 15 -10.78 14.12 12.36
C THR A 15 -9.36 13.64 12.49
N SER A 16 -8.74 13.94 13.54
CA SER A 16 -7.40 13.55 13.71
C SER A 16 -7.27 12.06 13.72
N ILE A 17 -8.08 11.40 14.41
CA ILE A 17 -8.06 10.00 14.51
C ILE A 17 -8.26 9.38 13.19
N TYR A 18 -9.18 9.90 12.43
CA TYR A 18 -9.46 9.37 11.20
C TYR A 18 -8.28 9.41 10.30
N ALA A 19 -7.58 10.49 10.26
CA ALA A 19 -6.47 10.65 9.41
C ALA A 19 -5.40 9.67 9.79
N ALA A 20 -5.28 9.37 11.01
CA ALA A 20 -4.26 8.48 11.45
C ALA A 20 -4.43 7.08 10.95
N GLN A 21 -5.61 6.73 10.56
CA GLN A 21 -5.83 5.44 10.08
C GLN A 21 -5.63 5.28 8.61
N GLU A 22 -5.46 6.34 7.93
CA GLU A 22 -5.26 6.25 6.55
C GLU A 22 -3.94 5.64 6.28
N PRO A 23 -3.85 4.79 5.33
CA PRO A 23 -2.62 4.15 5.02
C PRO A 23 -1.68 5.23 4.63
N LYS A 24 -0.46 5.10 4.89
CA LYS A 24 0.46 6.05 4.60
C LYS A 24 0.28 6.34 3.22
N SER A 25 -0.30 7.38 2.92
CA SER A 25 -0.63 7.71 1.61
C SER A 25 0.60 7.80 0.77
N LEU A 26 0.45 7.79 -0.50
CA LEU A 26 1.56 7.90 -1.38
C LEU A 26 2.16 9.27 -1.33
N VAL A 27 1.47 10.19 -0.72
CA VAL A 27 1.96 11.54 -0.60
C VAL A 27 3.13 11.53 0.34
N GLY A 28 4.23 12.04 -0.08
CA GLY A 28 5.40 12.12 0.77
C GLY A 28 6.27 10.89 0.78
N GLN A 29 5.88 9.85 0.09
CA GLN A 29 6.73 8.68 0.06
C GLN A 29 7.90 8.87 -0.88
N THR A 30 9.02 8.27 -0.54
CA THR A 30 10.20 8.33 -1.39
C THR A 30 10.04 7.29 -2.49
N HIS A 31 10.93 7.35 -3.45
CA HIS A 31 10.91 6.39 -4.55
C HIS A 31 11.05 4.97 -4.00
N CYS A 32 11.94 4.76 -3.06
CA CYS A 32 12.15 3.43 -2.52
C CYS A 32 10.95 2.93 -1.73
N GLU A 33 10.29 3.82 -1.00
CA GLU A 33 9.09 3.41 -0.29
C GLU A 33 8.01 2.97 -1.28
N LYS A 34 7.84 3.71 -2.37
CA LYS A 34 6.83 3.34 -3.36
C LYS A 34 7.19 2.03 -4.03
N THR A 35 8.46 1.84 -4.32
CA THR A 35 8.91 0.63 -5.00
C THR A 35 8.69 -0.61 -4.14
N VAL A 36 9.06 -0.53 -2.88
CA VAL A 36 8.93 -1.67 -1.99
C VAL A 36 7.46 -1.94 -1.68
N GLU A 37 6.67 -0.88 -1.57
CA GLU A 37 5.26 -1.05 -1.32
C GLU A 37 4.59 -1.72 -2.52
N LEU A 38 4.93 -1.30 -3.72
CA LEU A 38 4.37 -1.91 -4.93
C LEU A 38 4.77 -3.37 -5.02
N HIS A 39 6.02 -3.68 -4.68
CA HIS A 39 6.48 -5.06 -4.69
C HIS A 39 5.64 -5.90 -3.71
N GLY A 40 5.33 -5.36 -2.55
CA GLY A 40 4.50 -6.08 -1.58
C GLY A 40 3.10 -6.30 -2.11
N PHE A 41 2.51 -5.27 -2.70
CA PHE A 41 1.16 -5.35 -3.25
C PHE A 41 1.10 -6.44 -4.34
N LEU A 42 2.05 -6.40 -5.27
CA LEU A 42 2.02 -7.36 -6.38
C LEU A 42 2.37 -8.78 -5.96
N SER A 43 3.20 -8.92 -4.94
CA SER A 43 3.51 -10.23 -4.41
C SER A 43 2.26 -10.88 -3.84
N ARG A 44 1.45 -10.08 -3.14
CA ARG A 44 0.23 -10.62 -2.57
C ARG A 44 -0.78 -10.92 -3.68
N ALA A 45 -0.86 -10.04 -4.66
CA ALA A 45 -1.76 -10.25 -5.79
C ALA A 45 -1.40 -11.53 -6.53
N GLN A 46 -0.11 -11.79 -6.68
CA GLN A 46 0.34 -12.98 -7.36
C GLN A 46 -0.18 -14.23 -6.66
N LEU A 47 -0.07 -14.26 -5.36
CA LEU A 47 -0.52 -15.41 -4.60
C LEU A 47 -2.03 -15.58 -4.64
N ASP A 48 -2.74 -14.50 -4.38
CA ASP A 48 -4.19 -14.58 -4.32
C ASP A 48 -4.85 -14.79 -5.68
N CYS A 49 -4.27 -14.24 -6.73
CA CYS A 49 -4.86 -14.32 -8.05
C CYS A 49 -4.21 -15.38 -8.93
N ASN A 50 -3.21 -16.05 -8.41
CA ASN A 50 -2.50 -17.09 -9.14
C ASN A 50 -1.88 -16.57 -10.43
N TYR A 51 -1.25 -15.40 -10.35
CA TYR A 51 -0.58 -14.81 -11.49
C TYR A 51 0.92 -15.05 -11.39
N HIS A 52 1.62 -14.86 -12.50
CA HIS A 52 3.07 -14.95 -12.49
C HIS A 52 3.65 -13.56 -12.29
N TYR A 53 4.62 -13.47 -11.43
CA TYR A 53 5.28 -12.20 -11.19
C TYR A 53 6.38 -12.10 -12.23
N ALA A 54 6.14 -11.29 -13.21
CA ALA A 54 7.02 -11.23 -14.35
C ALA A 54 8.14 -10.20 -14.28
N SER A 55 8.06 -9.26 -13.38
CA SER A 55 9.03 -8.16 -13.36
C SER A 55 10.19 -8.40 -12.43
N GLU A 56 11.27 -8.94 -12.97
CA GLU A 56 12.46 -9.14 -12.18
C GLU A 56 13.09 -7.80 -11.87
N GLU A 57 12.89 -6.83 -12.72
CA GLU A 57 13.42 -5.53 -12.52
C GLU A 57 12.86 -4.89 -11.25
N LEU A 58 11.58 -5.03 -11.03
CA LEU A 58 10.96 -4.48 -9.84
C LEU A 58 11.46 -5.20 -8.60
N ILE A 59 11.64 -6.50 -8.68
CA ILE A 59 12.14 -7.27 -7.56
C ILE A 59 13.55 -6.81 -7.19
N HIS A 60 14.40 -6.64 -8.17
CA HIS A 60 15.77 -6.21 -7.92
C HIS A 60 15.79 -4.80 -7.35
N GLU A 61 14.95 -3.93 -7.86
CA GLU A 61 14.92 -2.56 -7.39
C GLU A 61 14.42 -2.54 -5.93
N ALA A 62 13.43 -3.34 -5.61
CA ALA A 62 12.92 -3.40 -4.25
C ALA A 62 13.99 -3.94 -3.30
N GLU A 63 14.77 -4.90 -3.75
CA GLU A 63 15.83 -5.44 -2.94
C GLU A 63 16.90 -4.39 -2.68
N LYS A 64 17.27 -3.64 -3.68
CA LYS A 64 18.25 -2.60 -3.53
C LYS A 64 17.74 -1.54 -2.58
N CYS A 65 16.51 -1.15 -2.72
CA CYS A 65 15.91 -0.16 -1.87
C CYS A 65 15.91 -0.61 -0.41
N THR A 66 15.60 -1.86 -0.18
CA THR A 66 15.57 -2.39 1.17
C THR A 66 16.98 -2.46 1.75
N LYS A 67 17.92 -2.94 0.96
CA LYS A 67 19.25 -3.12 1.43
C LYS A 67 20.01 -1.84 1.66
N HIS A 68 19.88 -0.90 0.77
CA HIS A 68 20.73 0.29 0.78
C HIS A 68 20.08 1.58 1.25
N GLU A 69 18.79 1.63 1.29
CA GLU A 69 18.13 2.86 1.69
C GLU A 69 17.17 2.71 2.88
N LEU A 70 16.25 1.78 2.84
CA LEU A 70 15.25 1.67 3.90
C LEU A 70 15.73 0.87 5.11
N GLY A 71 16.60 -0.06 4.91
CA GLY A 71 17.01 -0.99 5.96
C GLY A 71 16.06 -2.19 5.98
N GLU A 72 16.54 -3.30 6.46
CA GLU A 72 15.78 -4.51 6.44
C GLU A 72 14.51 -4.46 7.24
N LYS A 73 14.57 -3.89 8.42
CA LYS A 73 13.40 -3.84 9.26
C LYS A 73 12.32 -2.95 8.68
N TYR A 74 12.68 -1.73 8.29
CA TYR A 74 11.69 -0.80 7.75
C TYR A 74 11.24 -1.27 6.37
N GLY A 75 12.12 -1.86 5.60
CA GLY A 75 11.75 -2.39 4.30
C GLY A 75 10.67 -3.45 4.41
N LYS A 76 10.75 -4.30 5.43
CA LYS A 76 9.74 -5.32 5.63
C LYS A 76 8.41 -4.70 6.02
N GLU A 77 8.44 -3.61 6.77
CA GLU A 77 7.21 -2.93 7.15
C GLU A 77 6.55 -2.30 5.94
N VAL A 78 7.34 -1.71 5.06
CA VAL A 78 6.81 -1.08 3.86
C VAL A 78 6.26 -2.15 2.92
N MET A 79 6.93 -3.28 2.83
CA MET A 79 6.44 -4.36 2.00
C MET A 79 5.12 -4.87 2.54
N ARG A 80 5.01 -5.01 3.86
CA ARG A 80 3.78 -5.48 4.46
C ARG A 80 2.65 -4.48 4.22
N LEU A 81 2.97 -3.20 4.19
CA LEU A 81 1.98 -2.20 3.91
C LEU A 81 1.39 -2.43 2.52
N GLY A 82 2.23 -2.76 1.55
CA GLY A 82 1.74 -3.07 0.21
C GLY A 82 0.83 -4.27 0.19
N MET A 83 1.20 -5.30 0.95
CA MET A 83 0.38 -6.50 1.03
C MET A 83 -0.95 -6.18 1.67
N ASP A 84 -0.95 -5.32 2.69
CA ASP A 84 -2.18 -4.93 3.37
C ASP A 84 -3.07 -4.09 2.46
N GLN A 85 -2.49 -3.33 1.56
CA GLN A 85 -3.26 -2.55 0.61
C GLN A 85 -4.02 -3.49 -0.33
N PHE A 86 -3.40 -4.59 -0.74
CA PHE A 86 -4.08 -5.54 -1.58
C PHE A 86 -5.23 -6.18 -0.81
N GLU A 87 -5.00 -6.54 0.44
CA GLU A 87 -6.04 -7.16 1.25
C GLU A 87 -7.19 -6.19 1.49
N ALA A 88 -6.90 -4.92 1.64
CA ALA A 88 -7.95 -3.94 1.83
C ALA A 88 -8.81 -3.83 0.58
N ARG A 89 -8.19 -3.84 -0.60
CA ARG A 89 -8.95 -3.79 -1.84
C ARG A 89 -9.77 -5.06 -2.01
N LYS A 90 -9.22 -6.18 -1.57
CA LYS A 90 -9.92 -7.45 -1.70
C LYS A 90 -11.16 -7.46 -0.83
N ARG A 91 -11.09 -6.90 0.36
CA ARG A 91 -12.24 -6.86 1.24
C ARG A 91 -13.37 -6.01 0.66
N GLY A 92 -13.03 -5.01 -0.14
CA GLY A 92 -14.02 -4.17 -0.75
C GLY A 92 -14.49 -4.65 -2.11
N ASP A 93 -13.97 -5.78 -2.58
CA ASP A 93 -14.24 -6.26 -3.91
C ASP A 93 -15.48 -7.13 -3.92
N MET A 94 -16.62 -6.50 -3.93
CA MET A 94 -17.89 -7.21 -3.83
C MET A 94 -18.21 -8.05 -5.04
N LYS A 95 -17.66 -7.75 -6.18
CA LYS A 95 -17.96 -8.49 -7.40
C LYS A 95 -16.88 -9.46 -7.82
N GLY A 96 -15.85 -9.59 -7.04
CA GLY A 96 -14.77 -10.51 -7.37
C GLY A 96 -13.98 -10.13 -8.61
N GLN A 97 -13.82 -8.84 -8.85
CA GLN A 97 -13.12 -8.38 -10.04
C GLN A 97 -11.72 -7.85 -9.78
N LEU A 98 -11.27 -7.96 -8.56
CA LEU A 98 -9.98 -7.40 -8.20
C LEU A 98 -8.83 -7.96 -9.01
N CYS A 99 -8.79 -9.25 -9.19
CA CYS A 99 -7.68 -9.86 -9.91
C CYS A 99 -7.61 -9.38 -11.35
N SER A 100 -8.75 -9.26 -12.01
CA SER A 100 -8.73 -8.79 -13.37
C SER A 100 -8.37 -7.31 -13.42
N THR A 101 -8.78 -6.53 -12.43
CA THR A 101 -8.45 -5.12 -12.38
C THR A 101 -6.95 -4.93 -12.17
N VAL A 102 -6.37 -5.70 -11.28
CA VAL A 102 -4.94 -5.60 -11.00
C VAL A 102 -4.13 -5.97 -12.25
N LEU A 103 -4.57 -6.97 -12.97
CA LEU A 103 -3.89 -7.38 -14.17
C LEU A 103 -3.89 -6.25 -15.20
N LYS A 104 -4.98 -5.51 -15.28
CA LYS A 104 -5.07 -4.41 -16.20
C LYS A 104 -4.27 -3.20 -15.74
N GLU A 105 -4.18 -2.98 -14.45
CA GLU A 105 -3.44 -1.86 -13.91
C GLU A 105 -1.93 -2.05 -14.03
N PHE A 106 -1.49 -3.28 -13.94
CA PHE A 106 -0.05 -3.55 -13.90
C PHE A 106 0.40 -4.55 -14.95
N PRO A 107 0.11 -4.30 -16.22
CA PRO A 107 0.42 -5.27 -17.27
C PRO A 107 1.92 -5.48 -17.47
N ASN A 108 2.73 -4.54 -17.04
CA ASN A 108 4.16 -4.66 -17.22
C ASN A 108 4.84 -5.40 -16.07
N TYR A 109 4.09 -5.70 -15.03
CA TYR A 109 4.68 -6.31 -13.86
C TYR A 109 4.20 -7.73 -13.60
N ILE A 110 2.97 -8.05 -13.95
CA ILE A 110 2.45 -9.37 -13.69
C ILE A 110 1.75 -9.93 -14.91
N LYS A 111 1.66 -11.22 -14.99
CA LYS A 111 1.00 -11.91 -16.10
C LYS A 111 0.14 -13.04 -15.60
N LYS A 112 -0.85 -13.35 -16.36
CA LYS A 112 -1.77 -14.39 -16.02
C LYS A 112 -1.13 -15.76 -16.08
#